data_59e2679920941ff4682eec1d5495054a
#
_entry.id   59e2679920941ff4682eec1d5495054a
#
_cell.length_a   1.000
_cell.length_b   1.000
_cell.length_c   1.000
_cell.angle_alpha   90.00
_cell.angle_beta   90.00
_cell.angle_gamma   90.00
#
_symmetry.space_group_name_H-M   'P 1'
#
loop_
_entity.id
_entity.type
_entity.pdbx_description
1 polymer ?
#
loop_
_entity_poly.entity_id
_entity_poly.type
_entity_poly.pdbx_seq_one_letter_code
_entity_poly.pdbx_strand_id
1 'polypeptide(L)'
;GPGHPLENNLLIELIEYFENKPILGVCLGSQALTCYYGGDVIQGRKIMHGKVDDLEIVKPTPLYKGLANHFKIMRYHSLISNPITFPSDLEITGQTLDCIQSFQHKYKKHYGIQYHPESFATEHGEQIINNFVRLAMKGS
;
A
#
# COMPACT_ATOMS: atom_id res chain seq x y z
N GLY A 1 -12.75 -1.01 -15.30
CA GLY A 1 -12.45 -0.83 -13.91
C GLY A 1 -11.89 0.54 -13.68
N PRO A 2 -11.49 0.83 -12.48
CA PRO A 2 -10.84 2.09 -12.24
C PRO A 2 -9.62 2.20 -13.16
N GLY A 3 -9.43 3.36 -13.73
CA GLY A 3 -8.32 3.61 -14.62
C GLY A 3 -6.97 3.48 -13.91
N HIS A 4 -5.93 3.53 -14.69
CA HIS A 4 -4.57 3.59 -14.17
C HIS A 4 -4.43 4.85 -13.29
N PRO A 5 -3.68 4.81 -12.17
CA PRO A 5 -3.51 5.98 -11.30
C PRO A 5 -3.02 7.22 -12.01
N LEU A 6 -2.19 7.06 -13.05
CA LEU A 6 -1.69 8.19 -13.84
C LEU A 6 -2.79 8.89 -14.65
N GLU A 7 -3.92 8.21 -14.88
CA GLU A 7 -5.09 8.79 -15.52
C GLU A 7 -5.92 9.62 -14.55
N ASN A 8 -5.68 9.44 -13.24
CA ASN A 8 -6.37 10.17 -12.20
C ASN A 8 -5.42 11.18 -11.55
N ASN A 9 -5.28 12.33 -12.19
CA ASN A 9 -4.41 13.38 -11.72
C ASN A 9 -4.76 13.88 -10.32
N LEU A 10 -6.00 13.71 -9.89
CA LEU A 10 -6.44 14.15 -8.56
C LEU A 10 -5.66 13.46 -7.45
N LEU A 11 -5.46 12.14 -7.54
CA LEU A 11 -4.71 11.42 -6.52
C LEU A 11 -3.26 11.90 -6.45
N ILE A 12 -2.64 12.10 -7.61
CA ILE A 12 -1.26 12.60 -7.67
C ILE A 12 -1.18 14.02 -7.09
N GLU A 13 -2.15 14.87 -7.42
CA GLU A 13 -2.20 16.23 -6.89
C GLU A 13 -2.40 16.25 -5.37
N LEU A 14 -3.22 15.34 -4.83
CA LEU A 14 -3.43 15.23 -3.39
C LEU A 14 -2.14 14.79 -2.68
N ILE A 15 -1.42 13.83 -3.25
CA ILE A 15 -0.14 13.39 -2.68
C ILE A 15 0.85 14.56 -2.66
N GLU A 16 0.94 15.30 -3.76
CA GLU A 16 1.82 16.45 -3.83
C GLU A 16 1.45 17.52 -2.80
N TYR A 17 0.16 17.81 -2.68
CA TYR A 17 -0.34 18.80 -1.73
C TYR A 17 -0.03 18.41 -0.28
N PHE A 18 -0.18 17.14 0.05
CA PHE A 18 0.02 16.62 1.41
C PHE A 18 1.38 15.94 1.59
N GLU A 19 2.36 16.23 0.72
CA GLU A 19 3.64 15.53 0.73
C GLU A 19 4.34 15.55 2.10
N ASN A 20 4.21 16.63 2.84
CA ASN A 20 4.85 16.79 4.15
C ASN A 20 3.98 16.28 5.31
N LYS A 21 2.88 15.63 5.01
CA LYS A 21 1.97 15.05 6.00
C LYS A 21 1.99 13.53 5.93
N PRO A 22 1.61 12.84 7.01
CA PRO A 22 1.45 11.40 6.95
C PRO A 22 0.38 11.01 5.92
N ILE A 23 0.67 9.99 5.11
CA ILE A 23 -0.25 9.49 4.09
C ILE A 23 -0.31 7.97 4.17
N LEU A 24 -1.52 7.43 4.16
CA LEU A 24 -1.77 6.02 3.94
C LEU A 24 -2.54 5.87 2.63
N GLY A 25 -1.87 5.36 1.60
CA GLY A 25 -2.51 5.06 0.33
C GLY A 25 -3.06 3.64 0.33
N VAL A 26 -4.34 3.48 0.03
CA VAL A 26 -5.03 2.20 0.04
C VAL A 26 -5.45 1.86 -1.38
N CYS A 27 -5.11 0.66 -1.85
CA CYS A 27 -5.44 0.15 -3.18
C CYS A 27 -4.99 1.13 -4.28
N LEU A 28 -5.91 1.83 -4.92
CA LEU A 28 -5.59 2.83 -5.95
C LEU A 28 -4.66 3.91 -5.39
N GLY A 29 -4.82 4.29 -4.12
CA GLY A 29 -3.95 5.25 -3.46
C GLY A 29 -2.52 4.76 -3.32
N SER A 30 -2.30 3.46 -3.06
CA SER A 30 -0.97 2.89 -3.00
C SER A 30 -0.31 2.89 -4.38
N GLN A 31 -1.09 2.61 -5.41
CA GLN A 31 -0.61 2.66 -6.80
C GLN A 31 -0.22 4.08 -7.19
N ALA A 32 -1.01 5.07 -6.77
CA ALA A 32 -0.68 6.47 -7.00
C ALA A 32 0.61 6.88 -6.31
N LEU A 33 0.86 6.41 -5.09
CA LEU A 33 2.14 6.66 -4.40
C LEU A 33 3.31 6.05 -5.16
N THR A 34 3.15 4.81 -5.65
CA THR A 34 4.18 4.18 -6.49
C THR A 34 4.53 5.06 -7.69
N CYS A 35 3.51 5.55 -8.40
CA CYS A 35 3.71 6.42 -9.57
C CYS A 35 4.29 7.77 -9.17
N TYR A 36 3.83 8.35 -8.08
CA TYR A 36 4.32 9.64 -7.60
C TYR A 36 5.83 9.62 -7.36
N TYR A 37 6.34 8.51 -6.83
CA TYR A 37 7.77 8.35 -6.56
C TYR A 37 8.56 7.78 -7.74
N GLY A 38 7.95 7.70 -8.92
CA GLY A 38 8.66 7.37 -10.16
C GLY A 38 8.56 5.93 -10.62
N GLY A 39 7.74 5.12 -9.95
CA GLY A 39 7.51 3.73 -10.37
C GLY A 39 6.39 3.60 -11.39
N ASP A 40 6.12 2.37 -11.79
CA ASP A 40 5.06 2.03 -12.73
C ASP A 40 4.04 1.10 -12.09
N VAL A 41 2.83 1.16 -12.62
CA VAL A 41 1.76 0.23 -12.29
C VAL A 41 1.41 -0.55 -13.57
N ILE A 42 1.39 -1.87 -13.45
CA ILE A 42 1.19 -2.77 -14.59
C ILE A 42 0.05 -3.75 -14.33
N GLN A 43 -0.41 -4.40 -15.40
CA GLN A 43 -1.39 -5.46 -15.29
C GLN A 43 -0.76 -6.65 -14.57
N GLY A 44 -1.42 -7.11 -13.50
CA GLY A 44 -0.99 -8.33 -12.80
C GLY A 44 -1.35 -9.59 -13.59
N ARG A 45 -0.73 -10.70 -13.23
CA ARG A 45 -1.01 -11.98 -13.87
C ARG A 45 -2.40 -12.51 -13.56
N LYS A 46 -2.94 -12.11 -12.42
CA LYS A 46 -4.25 -12.57 -11.94
C LYS A 46 -5.17 -11.38 -11.75
N ILE A 47 -6.45 -11.59 -12.07
CA ILE A 47 -7.48 -10.62 -11.74
C ILE A 47 -8.02 -10.99 -10.37
N MET A 48 -7.95 -10.07 -9.42
CA MET A 48 -8.39 -10.30 -8.05
C MET A 48 -9.75 -9.62 -7.81
N HIS A 49 -10.77 -10.45 -7.67
CA HIS A 49 -12.14 -10.00 -7.40
C HIS A 49 -12.59 -10.55 -6.04
N GLY A 50 -12.21 -9.87 -4.96
CA GLY A 50 -12.62 -10.28 -3.63
C GLY A 50 -12.02 -11.61 -3.20
N LYS A 51 -10.72 -11.79 -3.42
CA LYS A 51 -10.02 -13.01 -3.01
C LYS A 51 -9.22 -12.78 -1.75
N VAL A 52 -9.28 -13.76 -0.84
CA VAL A 52 -8.45 -13.78 0.36
C VAL A 52 -7.11 -14.42 0.03
N ASP A 53 -6.05 -13.80 0.48
CA ASP A 53 -4.69 -14.29 0.24
C ASP A 53 -3.84 -14.07 1.50
N ASP A 54 -2.67 -14.72 1.53
CA ASP A 54 -1.74 -14.60 2.64
C ASP A 54 -0.71 -13.52 2.36
N LEU A 55 -0.64 -12.52 3.23
CA LEU A 55 0.42 -11.52 3.18
C LEU A 55 1.58 -11.98 4.05
N GLU A 56 2.78 -11.87 3.52
CA GLU A 56 4.01 -12.07 4.26
C GLU A 56 4.67 -10.73 4.53
N ILE A 57 4.96 -10.43 5.80
CA ILE A 57 5.75 -9.25 6.16
C ILE A 57 7.21 -9.57 5.89
N VAL A 58 7.82 -8.81 4.98
CA VAL A 58 9.21 -9.04 4.57
C VAL A 58 10.18 -8.05 5.18
N LYS A 59 9.67 -6.97 5.77
CA LYS A 59 10.47 -5.98 6.47
C LYS A 59 9.67 -5.39 7.62
N PRO A 60 10.27 -5.23 8.82
CA PRO A 60 9.57 -4.59 9.94
C PRO A 60 9.12 -3.17 9.58
N THR A 61 7.94 -2.81 10.02
CA THR A 61 7.39 -1.47 9.81
C THR A 61 6.50 -1.11 11.00
N PRO A 62 6.50 0.17 11.42
CA PRO A 62 5.59 0.61 12.47
C PRO A 62 4.12 0.37 12.13
N LEU A 63 3.78 0.35 10.83
CA LEU A 63 2.41 0.09 10.38
C LEU A 63 1.91 -1.29 10.83
N TYR A 64 2.81 -2.26 10.91
CA TYR A 64 2.47 -3.64 11.30
C TYR A 64 2.88 -3.98 12.74
N LYS A 65 3.07 -2.97 13.56
CA LYS A 65 3.43 -3.18 14.96
C LYS A 65 2.42 -4.07 15.67
N GLY A 66 2.90 -5.11 16.32
CA GLY A 66 2.06 -6.03 17.09
C GLY A 66 1.45 -7.15 16.28
N LEU A 67 1.72 -7.24 14.97
CA LEU A 67 1.15 -8.25 14.10
C LEU A 67 2.11 -9.43 13.88
N ALA A 68 1.54 -10.60 13.63
CA ALA A 68 2.32 -11.77 13.20
C ALA A 68 2.86 -11.55 11.79
N ASN A 69 3.90 -12.30 11.41
CA ASN A 69 4.56 -12.14 10.11
C ASN A 69 3.70 -12.52 8.91
N HIS A 70 2.61 -13.24 9.13
CA HIS A 70 1.66 -13.65 8.09
C HIS A 70 0.26 -13.36 8.56
N PHE A 71 -0.57 -12.84 7.68
CA PHE A 71 -1.99 -12.67 7.97
C PHE A 71 -2.80 -12.61 6.68
N LYS A 72 -4.10 -12.85 6.78
CA LYS A 72 -5.00 -12.86 5.63
C LYS A 72 -5.39 -11.45 5.23
N ILE A 73 -5.43 -11.22 3.93
CA ILE A 73 -5.85 -9.93 3.36
C ILE A 73 -6.89 -10.18 2.27
N MET A 74 -7.74 -9.17 2.05
CA MET A 74 -8.72 -9.18 0.97
C MET A 74 -8.21 -8.36 -0.19
N ARG A 75 -8.22 -8.94 -1.38
CA ARG A 75 -7.68 -8.33 -2.60
C ARG A 75 -8.78 -8.06 -3.62
N TYR A 76 -8.79 -6.82 -4.16
CA TYR A 76 -9.67 -6.38 -5.24
C TYR A 76 -8.86 -5.54 -6.22
N HIS A 77 -7.97 -6.18 -7.01
CA HIS A 77 -7.16 -5.41 -7.94
C HIS A 77 -6.68 -6.26 -9.11
N SER A 78 -6.57 -5.65 -10.27
CA SER A 78 -5.94 -6.26 -11.44
C SER A 78 -4.61 -5.60 -11.75
N LEU A 79 -4.37 -4.38 -11.26
CA LEU A 79 -3.12 -3.67 -11.45
C LEU A 79 -2.24 -3.85 -10.22
N ILE A 80 -0.94 -3.91 -10.44
CA ILE A 80 0.06 -4.06 -9.38
C ILE A 80 1.22 -3.09 -9.61
N SER A 81 1.91 -2.74 -8.53
CA SER A 81 3.16 -1.99 -8.65
C SER A 81 4.22 -2.88 -9.32
N ASN A 82 4.90 -2.34 -10.34
CA ASN A 82 5.91 -3.10 -11.06
C ASN A 82 7.15 -3.30 -10.17
N PRO A 83 7.50 -4.56 -9.82
CA PRO A 83 8.66 -4.78 -8.94
C PRO A 83 10.00 -4.43 -9.60
N ILE A 84 10.07 -4.46 -10.94
CA ILE A 84 11.31 -4.17 -11.67
C ILE A 84 11.64 -2.68 -11.61
N THR A 85 10.62 -1.82 -11.68
CA THR A 85 10.79 -0.36 -11.67
C THR A 85 10.39 0.26 -10.34
N PHE A 86 10.28 -0.55 -9.28
CA PHE A 86 9.83 -0.05 -7.98
C PHE A 86 10.78 1.05 -7.47
N PRO A 87 10.22 2.18 -6.97
CA PRO A 87 11.04 3.33 -6.58
C PRO A 87 12.05 3.02 -5.49
N SER A 88 13.27 3.52 -5.63
CA SER A 88 14.31 3.30 -4.63
C SER A 88 14.06 4.04 -3.31
N ASP A 89 13.20 5.06 -3.32
CA ASP A 89 12.83 5.79 -2.10
C ASP A 89 11.80 5.03 -1.27
N LEU A 90 11.23 3.96 -1.80
CA LEU A 90 10.25 3.13 -1.12
C LEU A 90 10.84 1.79 -0.72
N GLU A 91 10.39 1.28 0.44
CA GLU A 91 10.80 -0.03 0.93
C GLU A 91 9.60 -0.97 0.93
N ILE A 92 9.76 -2.14 0.35
CA ILE A 92 8.71 -3.17 0.35
C ILE A 92 8.63 -3.75 1.76
N THR A 93 7.43 -3.76 2.35
CA THR A 93 7.19 -4.26 3.70
C THR A 93 6.33 -5.51 3.74
N GLY A 94 5.53 -5.74 2.71
CA GLY A 94 4.67 -6.91 2.65
C GLY A 94 4.45 -7.36 1.22
N GLN A 95 4.24 -8.66 1.04
CA GLN A 95 4.03 -9.23 -0.29
C GLN A 95 3.16 -10.47 -0.23
N THR A 96 2.54 -10.79 -1.35
CA THR A 96 1.98 -12.09 -1.65
C THR A 96 2.89 -12.78 -2.66
N LEU A 97 2.60 -14.02 -3.01
CA LEU A 97 3.45 -14.75 -3.96
C LEU A 97 3.58 -14.04 -5.31
N ASP A 98 2.57 -13.28 -5.70
CA ASP A 98 2.50 -12.68 -7.03
C ASP A 98 2.85 -11.20 -7.08
N CYS A 99 2.79 -10.47 -5.95
CA CYS A 99 3.02 -9.03 -6.05
C CYS A 99 3.35 -8.35 -4.71
N ILE A 100 3.78 -7.09 -4.84
CA ILE A 100 4.00 -6.19 -3.71
C ILE A 100 2.64 -5.80 -3.12
N GLN A 101 2.47 -5.97 -1.82
CA GLN A 101 1.24 -5.65 -1.13
C GLN A 101 1.35 -4.42 -0.24
N SER A 102 2.54 -4.12 0.26
CA SER A 102 2.73 -2.93 1.08
C SER A 102 4.15 -2.41 0.98
N PHE A 103 4.27 -1.12 1.23
CA PHE A 103 5.56 -0.44 1.22
C PHE A 103 5.51 0.81 2.10
N GLN A 104 6.68 1.38 2.37
CA GLN A 104 6.80 2.64 3.09
C GLN A 104 7.91 3.48 2.47
N HIS A 105 7.78 4.80 2.56
CA HIS A 105 8.87 5.69 2.19
C HIS A 105 10.00 5.56 3.22
N LYS A 106 11.24 5.65 2.78
CA LYS A 106 12.41 5.50 3.65
C LYS A 106 12.52 6.60 4.70
N TYR A 107 12.02 7.79 4.39
CA TYR A 107 12.22 8.96 5.24
C TYR A 107 10.91 9.67 5.63
N LYS A 108 9.89 9.57 4.83
CA LYS A 108 8.59 10.23 5.07
C LYS A 108 7.58 9.25 5.62
N LYS A 109 6.57 9.76 6.32
CA LYS A 109 5.48 8.91 6.82
C LYS A 109 4.45 8.63 5.74
N HIS A 110 4.91 8.09 4.61
CA HIS A 110 4.07 7.68 3.49
C HIS A 110 4.08 6.15 3.41
N TYR A 111 2.89 5.57 3.49
CA TYR A 111 2.69 4.12 3.50
C TYR A 111 1.70 3.75 2.42
N GLY A 112 1.94 2.65 1.73
CA GLY A 112 1.03 2.11 0.73
C GLY A 112 0.63 0.69 1.08
N ILE A 113 -0.67 0.40 0.97
CA ILE A 113 -1.18 -0.97 1.08
C ILE A 113 -2.10 -1.23 -0.11
N GLN A 114 -1.86 -2.33 -0.81
CA GLN A 114 -2.62 -2.68 -2.01
C GLN A 114 -3.96 -3.32 -1.65
N TYR A 115 -4.04 -4.01 -0.53
CA TYR A 115 -5.24 -4.69 -0.07
C TYR A 115 -6.18 -3.74 0.68
N HIS A 116 -7.37 -4.23 1.00
CA HIS A 116 -8.41 -3.45 1.67
C HIS A 116 -8.41 -3.73 3.17
N PRO A 117 -7.88 -2.83 4.01
CA PRO A 117 -7.86 -3.05 5.46
C PRO A 117 -9.24 -2.96 6.10
N GLU A 118 -10.17 -2.26 5.44
CA GLU A 118 -11.53 -2.11 5.96
C GLU A 118 -12.39 -3.37 5.75
N SER A 119 -11.97 -4.29 4.88
CA SER A 119 -12.71 -5.51 4.61
C SER A 119 -12.71 -6.44 5.83
N PHE A 120 -13.87 -7.02 6.15
CA PHE A 120 -13.98 -7.98 7.26
C PHE A 120 -13.11 -9.21 7.04
N ALA A 121 -12.74 -9.52 5.80
CA ALA A 121 -11.89 -10.65 5.45
C ALA A 121 -10.39 -10.35 5.59
N THR A 122 -10.01 -9.10 5.79
CA THR A 122 -8.65 -8.73 6.11
C THR A 122 -8.43 -8.83 7.61
N GLU A 123 -7.50 -9.68 8.02
CA GLU A 123 -7.14 -9.79 9.44
C GLU A 123 -6.39 -8.53 9.88
N HIS A 124 -6.64 -8.11 11.13
CA HIS A 124 -5.92 -6.99 11.75
C HIS A 124 -6.07 -5.64 11.04
N GLY A 125 -7.08 -5.49 10.16
CA GLY A 125 -7.26 -4.25 9.41
C GLY A 125 -7.44 -3.05 10.31
N GLU A 126 -8.23 -3.17 11.37
CA GLU A 126 -8.45 -2.10 12.34
C GLU A 126 -7.14 -1.71 13.05
N GLN A 127 -6.33 -2.69 13.43
CA GLN A 127 -5.05 -2.42 14.08
C GLN A 127 -4.08 -1.71 13.14
N ILE A 128 -4.06 -2.08 11.87
CA ILE A 128 -3.22 -1.42 10.87
C ILE A 128 -3.61 0.06 10.75
N ILE A 129 -4.89 0.34 10.65
CA ILE A 129 -5.38 1.72 10.59
C ILE A 129 -5.03 2.48 11.86
N ASN A 130 -5.24 1.86 13.03
CA ASN A 130 -4.90 2.47 14.31
C ASN A 130 -3.41 2.74 14.43
N ASN A 131 -2.57 1.82 13.94
CA ASN A 131 -1.12 2.03 13.93
C ASN A 131 -0.77 3.25 13.07
N PHE A 132 -1.40 3.40 11.92
CA PHE A 132 -1.18 4.57 11.07
C PHE A 132 -1.62 5.87 11.77
N VAL A 133 -2.79 5.87 12.40
CA VAL A 133 -3.28 7.05 13.12
C VAL A 133 -2.30 7.47 14.21
N ARG A 134 -1.76 6.52 14.95
CA ARG A 134 -0.74 6.81 15.97
C ARG A 134 0.51 7.41 15.38
N LEU A 135 0.97 6.86 14.24
CA LEU A 135 2.13 7.40 13.53
C LEU A 135 1.87 8.83 13.06
N ALA A 136 0.66 9.10 12.56
CA ALA A 136 0.28 10.40 12.06
C ALA A 136 0.24 11.45 13.16
N MET A 137 -0.17 11.07 14.38
CA MET A 137 -0.29 11.97 15.50
C MET A 137 1.03 12.19 16.24
N LYS A 138 2.02 11.32 16.02
CA LYS A 138 3.26 11.29 16.78
C LYS A 138 4.34 12.12 16.10
N GLY A 139 4.81 13.15 16.80
CA GLY A 139 6.00 13.88 16.38
C GLY A 139 5.85 14.68 15.10
N SER A 140 4.67 15.11 14.80
CA SER A 140 4.46 16.00 13.66
C SER A 140 5.02 17.40 13.93
#